data_5fcade3f5198ae3e09dc031c9f78f14d
#
_entry.id   5fcade3f5198ae3e09dc031c9f78f14d
#
_cell.length_a   1.000
_cell.length_b   1.000
_cell.length_c   1.000
_cell.angle_alpha   90.00
_cell.angle_beta   90.00
_cell.angle_gamma   90.00
#
_symmetry.space_group_name_H-M   'P 1'
#
loop_
_entity.id
_entity.type
_entity.pdbx_description
1 polymer ?
#
loop_
_entity_poly.entity_id
_entity_poly.type
_entity_poly.pdbx_seq_one_letter_code
_entity_poly.pdbx_strand_id
1 'polypeptide(L)'
;MATYTLDEFSPEFTETTFIAPDASLIGRVRIGKYSSVWFKVVLRGDMEHISIGDETSFQDLSMGHADPGFPLIIGNRVTVGHHCVMHGCEIE
;
A
#
# COMPACT_ATOMS: atom_id res chain seq x y z
N MET A 1 -10.51 2.45 -8.57
CA MET A 1 -9.93 2.23 -7.24
C MET A 1 -10.84 2.79 -6.17
N ALA A 2 -10.84 2.18 -5.01
CA ALA A 2 -11.60 2.68 -3.88
C ALA A 2 -10.63 3.20 -2.82
N THR A 3 -10.79 4.47 -2.45
CA THR A 3 -10.01 5.08 -1.38
C THR A 3 -10.95 5.41 -0.23
N TYR A 4 -10.52 5.10 0.98
CA TYR A 4 -11.32 5.32 2.17
C TYR A 4 -10.54 6.17 3.16
N THR A 5 -11.16 7.25 3.60
CA THR A 5 -10.60 8.10 4.64
C THR A 5 -11.03 7.55 6.00
N LEU A 6 -10.08 7.37 6.91
CA LEU A 6 -10.34 6.98 8.29
C LEU A 6 -9.91 8.12 9.19
N ASP A 7 -10.85 8.64 9.99
CA ASP A 7 -10.65 9.83 10.79
C ASP A 7 -10.18 10.98 9.88
N GLU A 8 -8.97 11.48 10.06
CA GLU A 8 -8.42 12.54 9.23
C GLU A 8 -7.39 12.02 8.20
N PHE A 9 -7.22 10.69 8.10
CA PHE A 9 -6.19 10.09 7.27
C PHE A 9 -6.76 9.56 5.97
N SER A 10 -6.20 10.02 4.86
CA SER A 10 -6.55 9.58 3.51
C SER A 10 -5.33 9.00 2.81
N PRO A 11 -5.51 8.01 1.95
CA PRO A 11 -4.40 7.50 1.14
C PRO A 11 -3.75 8.59 0.30
N GLU A 12 -2.41 8.56 0.21
CA GLU A 12 -1.63 9.54 -0.51
C GLU A 12 -0.83 8.86 -1.64
N PHE A 13 -0.96 9.38 -2.84
CA PHE A 13 -0.20 8.91 -3.99
C PHE A 13 -0.19 10.03 -5.04
N THR A 14 0.66 9.88 -6.06
CA THR A 14 0.78 10.89 -7.10
C THR A 14 0.18 10.40 -8.40
N GLU A 15 0.10 11.28 -9.39
CA GLU A 15 -0.40 10.93 -10.72
C GLU A 15 0.50 9.94 -11.45
N THR A 16 1.76 9.77 -10.99
CA THR A 16 2.69 8.81 -11.57
C THR A 16 2.52 7.40 -11.00
N THR A 17 1.64 7.23 -10.02
CA THR A 17 1.37 5.94 -9.40
C THR A 17 0.21 5.26 -10.12
N PHE A 18 0.40 4.01 -10.52
CA PHE A 18 -0.70 3.22 -11.06
C PHE A 18 -1.43 2.51 -9.93
N ILE A 19 -2.74 2.71 -9.86
CA ILE A 19 -3.58 1.99 -8.90
C ILE A 19 -4.73 1.36 -9.66
N ALA A 20 -4.82 0.04 -9.60
CA ALA A 20 -5.85 -0.70 -10.33
C ALA A 20 -7.25 -0.28 -9.87
N PRO A 21 -8.24 -0.30 -10.78
CA PRO A 21 -9.60 0.16 -10.47
C PRO A 21 -10.26 -0.58 -9.30
N ASP A 22 -9.90 -1.83 -9.08
CA ASP A 22 -10.51 -2.63 -8.01
C ASP A 22 -9.59 -2.82 -6.80
N ALA A 23 -8.49 -2.07 -6.71
CA ALA A 23 -7.67 -2.02 -5.50
C ALA A 23 -8.38 -1.15 -4.46
N SER A 24 -8.17 -1.46 -3.18
CA SER A 24 -8.74 -0.70 -2.07
C SER A 24 -7.62 -0.16 -1.20
N LEU A 25 -7.62 1.14 -0.98
CA LEU A 25 -6.65 1.83 -0.13
C LEU A 25 -7.40 2.47 1.03
N ILE A 26 -7.01 2.17 2.24
CA ILE A 26 -7.75 2.57 3.44
C ILE A 26 -6.83 3.28 4.42
N GLY A 27 -7.16 4.53 4.74
CA GLY A 27 -6.51 5.28 5.81
C GLY A 27 -5.08 5.71 5.53
N ARG A 28 -4.16 5.39 6.44
CA ARG A 28 -2.78 5.87 6.41
C ARG A 28 -1.93 5.04 5.47
N VAL A 29 -2.15 5.22 4.17
CA VAL A 29 -1.39 4.56 3.11
C VAL A 29 -0.69 5.61 2.28
N ARG A 30 0.61 5.44 2.07
CA ARG A 30 1.41 6.35 1.26
C ARG A 30 2.16 5.55 0.21
N ILE A 31 2.02 5.94 -1.05
CA ILE A 31 2.62 5.22 -2.17
C ILE A 31 3.48 6.19 -2.97
N GLY A 32 4.73 5.81 -3.20
CA GLY A 32 5.70 6.66 -3.88
C GLY A 32 5.50 6.73 -5.38
N LYS A 33 6.40 7.50 -6.02
CA LYS A 33 6.34 7.78 -7.46
C LYS A 33 6.65 6.54 -8.28
N TYR A 34 5.96 6.43 -9.40
CA TYR A 34 6.18 5.36 -10.38
C TYR A 34 6.01 3.96 -9.79
N SER A 35 5.31 3.87 -8.66
CA SER A 35 4.95 2.60 -8.06
C SER A 35 3.62 2.12 -8.64
N SER A 36 3.33 0.84 -8.46
CA SER A 36 2.11 0.26 -9.01
C SER A 36 1.43 -0.66 -7.98
N VAL A 37 0.14 -0.50 -7.87
CA VAL A 37 -0.71 -1.31 -7.01
C VAL A 37 -1.73 -1.98 -7.91
N TRP A 38 -1.71 -3.30 -7.94
CA TRP A 38 -2.40 -4.05 -8.96
C TRP A 38 -3.78 -4.55 -8.53
N PHE A 39 -4.39 -5.40 -9.35
CA PHE A 39 -5.79 -5.74 -9.19
C PHE A 39 -6.08 -6.49 -7.89
N LYS A 40 -7.17 -6.12 -7.23
CA LYS A 40 -7.68 -6.73 -5.99
C LYS A 40 -6.70 -6.67 -4.83
N VAL A 41 -5.80 -5.70 -4.86
CA VAL A 41 -4.92 -5.41 -3.72
C VAL A 41 -5.71 -4.66 -2.66
N VAL A 42 -5.47 -4.99 -1.40
CA VAL A 42 -6.02 -4.25 -0.26
C VAL A 42 -4.86 -3.76 0.59
N LEU A 43 -4.80 -2.45 0.80
CA LEU A 43 -3.83 -1.82 1.71
C LEU A 43 -4.63 -1.12 2.80
N ARG A 44 -4.57 -1.66 4.01
CA ARG A 44 -5.37 -1.16 5.11
C ARG A 44 -4.47 -0.58 6.20
N GLY A 45 -4.35 0.76 6.19
CA GLY A 45 -3.57 1.51 7.16
C GLY A 45 -4.47 2.12 8.22
N ASP A 46 -5.17 1.28 8.98
CA ASP A 46 -6.13 1.73 9.98
C ASP A 46 -5.50 1.93 11.36
N MET A 47 -4.74 0.96 11.83
CA MET A 47 -4.14 1.02 13.17
C MET A 47 -2.73 1.60 13.17
N GLU A 48 -2.07 1.57 12.03
CA GLU A 48 -0.73 2.11 11.86
C GLU A 48 -0.56 2.42 10.36
N HIS A 49 0.51 3.10 9.98
CA HIS A 49 0.69 3.51 8.59
C HIS A 49 1.35 2.43 7.73
N ILE A 50 1.06 2.53 6.43
CA ILE A 50 1.71 1.74 5.39
C ILE A 50 2.45 2.72 4.48
N SER A 51 3.73 2.48 4.25
CA SER A 51 4.55 3.31 3.37
C SER A 51 5.18 2.43 2.29
N ILE A 52 4.85 2.72 1.04
CA ILE A 52 5.43 2.04 -0.12
C ILE A 52 6.30 3.05 -0.84
N GLY A 53 7.54 2.69 -1.09
CA GLY A 53 8.51 3.58 -1.72
C GLY A 53 8.27 3.81 -3.20
N ASP A 54 9.31 4.33 -3.89
CA ASP A 54 9.23 4.64 -5.30
C ASP A 54 9.55 3.42 -6.16
N GLU A 55 8.98 3.36 -7.36
CA GLU A 55 9.27 2.29 -8.33
C GLU A 55 9.06 0.89 -7.77
N THR A 56 8.10 0.75 -6.87
CA THR A 56 7.77 -0.51 -6.21
C THR A 56 6.46 -1.04 -6.77
N SER A 57 6.41 -2.35 -6.99
CA SER A 57 5.24 -3.03 -7.53
C SER A 57 4.61 -3.91 -6.46
N PHE A 58 3.36 -3.63 -6.12
CA PHE A 58 2.56 -4.41 -5.17
C PHE A 58 1.51 -5.17 -5.98
N GLN A 59 1.75 -6.45 -6.21
CA GLN A 59 1.05 -7.16 -7.27
C GLN A 59 -0.27 -7.80 -6.84
N ASP A 60 -0.96 -8.35 -7.84
CA ASP A 60 -2.37 -8.75 -7.76
C ASP A 60 -2.69 -9.65 -6.57
N LEU A 61 -3.84 -9.41 -5.95
CA LEU A 61 -4.40 -10.21 -4.86
C LEU A 61 -3.58 -10.17 -3.57
N SER A 62 -2.63 -9.27 -3.47
CA SER A 62 -1.82 -9.12 -2.27
C SER A 62 -2.51 -8.22 -1.26
N MET A 63 -2.13 -8.37 0.01
CA MET A 63 -2.70 -7.57 1.08
C MET A 63 -1.61 -7.02 1.97
N GLY A 64 -1.74 -5.74 2.34
CA GLY A 64 -0.88 -5.10 3.32
C GLY A 64 -1.68 -4.58 4.50
N HIS A 65 -1.18 -4.79 5.69
CA HIS A 65 -1.79 -4.32 6.93
C HIS A 65 -0.70 -4.00 7.95
N ALA A 66 -1.02 -3.15 8.90
CA ALA A 66 -0.08 -2.73 9.93
C ALA A 66 -0.77 -2.72 11.29
N ASP A 67 -0.01 -3.04 12.35
CA ASP A 67 -0.50 -3.03 13.72
C ASP A 67 0.10 -1.85 14.48
N PRO A 68 -0.51 -1.42 15.60
CA PRO A 68 0.05 -0.34 16.42
C PRO A 68 1.50 -0.62 16.80
N GLY A 69 2.39 0.32 16.48
CA GLY A 69 3.82 0.18 16.73
C GLY A 69 4.56 -0.66 15.69
N PHE A 70 3.85 -1.25 14.73
CA PHE A 70 4.45 -2.09 13.70
C PHE A 70 3.96 -1.66 12.32
N PRO A 71 4.49 -0.55 11.77
CA PRO A 71 4.09 -0.11 10.44
C PRO A 71 4.57 -1.08 9.37
N LEU A 72 3.89 -1.04 8.22
CA LEU A 72 4.36 -1.78 7.05
C LEU A 72 5.15 -0.81 6.19
N ILE A 73 6.43 -1.09 6.02
CA ILE A 73 7.32 -0.22 5.25
C ILE A 73 7.98 -1.03 4.15
N ILE A 74 7.73 -0.63 2.92
CA ILE A 74 8.32 -1.28 1.75
C ILE A 74 9.15 -0.23 1.02
N GLY A 75 10.40 -0.58 0.76
CA GLY A 75 11.36 0.35 0.19
C GLY A 75 11.15 0.62 -1.30
N ASN A 76 12.19 1.17 -1.93
CA ASN A 76 12.15 1.50 -3.35
C ASN A 76 12.55 0.30 -4.20
N ARG A 77 11.97 0.19 -5.38
CA ARG A 77 12.31 -0.84 -6.36
C ARG A 77 12.14 -2.26 -5.82
N VAL A 78 11.10 -2.45 -5.02
CA VAL A 78 10.72 -3.76 -4.47
C VAL A 78 9.57 -4.31 -5.27
N THR A 79 9.58 -5.60 -5.52
CA THR A 79 8.44 -6.30 -6.11
C THR A 79 7.83 -7.21 -5.05
N VAL A 80 6.61 -6.90 -4.65
CA VAL A 80 5.81 -7.80 -3.82
C VAL A 80 5.00 -8.63 -4.80
N GLY A 81 5.29 -9.92 -4.86
CA GLY A 81 4.66 -10.82 -5.83
C GLY A 81 3.17 -11.00 -5.59
N HIS A 82 2.56 -11.84 -6.44
CA HIS A 82 1.12 -12.04 -6.38
C HIS A 82 0.70 -12.78 -5.12
N HIS A 83 -0.48 -12.44 -4.60
CA HIS A 83 -1.13 -13.17 -3.53
C HIS A 83 -0.28 -13.28 -2.26
N CYS A 84 0.46 -12.21 -1.95
CA CYS A 84 1.27 -12.11 -0.74
C CYS A 84 0.49 -11.41 0.36
N VAL A 85 0.79 -11.75 1.61
CA VAL A 85 0.25 -11.05 2.77
C VAL A 85 1.42 -10.43 3.52
N MET A 86 1.41 -9.11 3.64
CA MET A 86 2.43 -8.34 4.34
C MET A 86 1.80 -7.72 5.57
N HIS A 87 2.39 -7.90 6.73
CA HIS A 87 1.78 -7.44 7.96
C HIS A 87 2.87 -6.93 8.92
N GLY A 88 2.87 -5.62 9.16
CA GLY A 88 3.72 -5.01 10.19
C GLY A 88 5.19 -5.36 10.04
N CYS A 89 5.77 -5.23 8.85
CA CYS A 89 7.16 -5.58 8.61
C CYS A 89 7.83 -4.50 7.75
N GLU A 90 9.14 -4.64 7.61
CA GLU A 90 9.93 -3.73 6.79
C GLU A 90 10.68 -4.53 5.73
N ILE A 91 10.54 -4.11 4.48
CA ILE A 91 11.16 -4.78 3.33
C ILE A 91 11.93 -3.74 2.54
N GLU A 92 13.19 -4.01 2.32
CA GLU A 92 14.07 -3.10 1.57
C GLU A 92 14.30 -3.56 0.14
#